data_d8cbb2e7b06e9d26f5fea630e28cce3f
#
_entry.id   d8cbb2e7b06e9d26f5fea630e28cce3f
#
_cell.length_a   1.000
_cell.length_b   1.000
_cell.length_c   1.000
_cell.angle_alpha   90.00
_cell.angle_beta   90.00
_cell.angle_gamma   90.00
#
_symmetry.space_group_name_H-M   'P 1'
#
loop_
_entity.id
_entity.type
_entity.pdbx_description
1 polymer ?
#
loop_
_entity_poly.entity_id
_entity_poly.type
_entity_poly.pdbx_seq_one_letter_code
_entity_poly.pdbx_strand_id
1 'polypeptide(L)'
;MRALTTRLGAFALAMLFGCGDSSASTGEGGSGATSSGPGGPGPGAGPGGAGGGVQPPAPACSPADPPGTADVAEPTLLYELADSWNEAWSASPAVVDLDADGTVEIIASRAGKVLVWHASGELIWSAEVEGRCWSSPVVADIRTDLPGLEVAQASQDKIYLYGADGGLASGFPYTFRGELRSLAAGDVDGDGAIELVSVTTQNLEQGNQHDIVIAVNPDGSTVAGFPPNTSGASGCDDACYVYNGYDQNIAIGDVDGDGTSDIFATHDNAYNSLHRGNGEAYDCAPIFDDRTKFMGVRGLHDYALAQQGYADDEANSLQAHHTNTAPAIADLDLDGIAELVFVASVQNASQDSREQGVALWVLKNDGTRPAAWTEPLHFSEYLSGLWDYGETNIVAITNQVSVAELDPDRAGPEMVFAGFDGRIHAVDSQRNSIWDVAYTQSDVVATGGVVIADLSGDGAPEIVFATYSTQEGFGELFVLDGGGNLLHRLPLPGRGAMPVPTIADADGDGALDIVVSLKDSENGAPQVLVYGVSTGRSNCLLWPTGRGNYLRNGYLPPN
;
A
#
# COMPACT_ATOMS: atom_id res chain seq x y z
N MET A 1 50.00 4.64 1.18
CA MET A 1 50.74 5.59 0.35
C MET A 1 50.47 5.31 -1.10
N ARG A 2 49.60 6.07 -1.71
CA ARG A 2 49.56 6.53 -3.12
C ARG A 2 48.25 7.30 -3.30
N ALA A 3 48.40 8.59 -3.44
CA ALA A 3 47.35 9.54 -3.77
C ALA A 3 46.94 9.38 -5.24
N LEU A 4 45.66 9.47 -5.52
CA LEU A 4 45.17 9.72 -6.87
C LEU A 4 44.30 10.97 -6.84
N THR A 5 44.74 11.93 -7.57
CA THR A 5 44.18 13.24 -7.80
C THR A 5 42.98 13.20 -8.75
N THR A 6 41.87 13.78 -8.33
CA THR A 6 40.67 14.01 -9.15
C THR A 6 40.82 15.32 -9.93
N ARG A 7 40.54 15.27 -11.23
CA ARG A 7 40.41 16.46 -12.09
C ARG A 7 38.93 16.80 -12.25
N LEU A 8 38.59 18.04 -11.86
CA LEU A 8 37.35 18.71 -12.25
C LEU A 8 37.43 19.14 -13.72
N GLY A 9 36.38 18.85 -14.46
CA GLY A 9 36.12 19.45 -15.77
C GLY A 9 34.79 20.17 -15.76
N ALA A 10 34.83 21.49 -15.81
CA ALA A 10 33.68 22.35 -15.98
C ALA A 10 33.31 22.45 -17.47
N PHE A 11 32.04 22.28 -17.80
CA PHE A 11 31.46 22.72 -19.06
C PHE A 11 30.26 23.60 -18.78
N ALA A 12 30.39 24.86 -19.10
CA ALA A 12 29.31 25.83 -19.20
C ALA A 12 28.75 25.81 -20.62
N LEU A 13 27.44 25.77 -20.76
CA LEU A 13 26.80 26.12 -22.03
C LEU A 13 25.52 26.90 -21.73
N ALA A 14 25.51 28.16 -22.15
CA ALA A 14 24.37 29.07 -22.11
C ALA A 14 23.57 28.99 -23.43
N MET A 15 22.22 29.08 -23.35
CA MET A 15 21.39 29.57 -24.48
C MET A 15 20.04 30.05 -23.95
N LEU A 16 19.78 31.24 -24.03
CA LEU A 16 18.97 32.25 -24.69
C LEU A 16 17.48 31.93 -24.97
N PHE A 17 16.70 32.76 -24.27
CA PHE A 17 15.41 33.42 -24.54
C PHE A 17 14.54 33.08 -25.75
N GLY A 18 13.22 33.01 -25.46
CA GLY A 18 12.15 33.25 -26.41
C GLY A 18 10.82 33.49 -25.68
N CYS A 19 10.47 34.78 -25.50
CA CYS A 19 9.15 35.24 -25.09
C CYS A 19 8.11 35.12 -26.22
N GLY A 20 6.87 34.81 -25.83
CA GLY A 20 5.72 34.96 -26.69
C GLY A 20 4.44 35.13 -25.89
N ASP A 21 3.98 36.37 -25.78
CA ASP A 21 2.67 36.79 -25.25
C ASP A 21 1.52 36.35 -26.13
N SER A 22 0.35 36.00 -25.54
CA SER A 22 -0.95 36.59 -25.91
C SER A 22 -2.13 35.93 -25.17
N SER A 23 -2.74 36.72 -24.37
CA SER A 23 -4.09 37.32 -24.41
C SER A 23 -5.26 36.45 -23.96
N ALA A 24 -5.88 37.02 -22.91
CA ALA A 24 -7.13 36.64 -22.29
C ALA A 24 -8.37 36.68 -23.18
N SER A 25 -9.35 35.84 -22.89
CA SER A 25 -10.76 36.16 -23.17
C SER A 25 -11.66 35.66 -22.00
N THR A 26 -12.37 36.61 -21.46
CA THR A 26 -13.43 36.52 -20.47
C THR A 26 -14.72 35.95 -21.09
N GLY A 27 -15.45 35.14 -20.34
CA GLY A 27 -16.83 34.79 -20.67
C GLY A 27 -17.59 34.42 -19.40
N GLU A 28 -18.53 35.33 -19.04
CA GLU A 28 -19.42 35.24 -17.90
C GLU A 28 -20.60 34.30 -18.13
N GLY A 29 -21.08 33.68 -17.03
CA GLY A 29 -22.46 33.71 -16.67
C GLY A 29 -23.33 32.47 -16.81
N GLY A 30 -23.89 32.00 -15.73
CA GLY A 30 -25.14 31.25 -15.75
C GLY A 30 -25.45 30.44 -14.50
N SER A 31 -26.03 31.10 -13.52
CA SER A 31 -26.62 30.50 -12.31
C SER A 31 -27.88 29.68 -12.60
N GLY A 32 -28.09 28.57 -11.89
CA GLY A 32 -29.34 27.86 -11.86
C GLY A 32 -29.44 26.95 -10.64
N ALA A 33 -30.21 27.39 -9.66
CA ALA A 33 -30.46 26.73 -8.38
C ALA A 33 -31.61 25.75 -8.40
N THR A 34 -31.66 24.95 -7.33
CA THR A 34 -32.78 24.18 -6.69
C THR A 34 -32.98 22.76 -7.24
N SER A 35 -33.19 21.75 -6.38
CA SER A 35 -34.02 21.62 -5.22
C SER A 35 -33.73 20.34 -4.43
N SER A 36 -33.81 20.44 -3.12
CA SER A 36 -33.77 19.38 -2.12
C SER A 36 -35.06 18.53 -2.10
N GLY A 37 -34.89 17.19 -1.92
CA GLY A 37 -35.94 16.28 -1.51
C GLY A 37 -35.40 15.20 -0.61
N PRO A 38 -36.03 14.88 0.54
CA PRO A 38 -35.51 13.89 1.48
C PRO A 38 -35.86 12.47 1.04
N GLY A 39 -34.84 11.60 0.85
CA GLY A 39 -34.95 10.18 0.65
C GLY A 39 -34.98 9.42 1.97
N GLY A 40 -35.99 8.62 2.17
CA GLY A 40 -36.14 7.72 3.32
C GLY A 40 -35.26 6.48 3.22
N PRO A 41 -35.15 5.67 4.29
CA PRO A 41 -34.23 4.55 4.38
C PRO A 41 -34.66 3.42 3.43
N GLY A 42 -33.70 2.97 2.60
CA GLY A 42 -33.86 1.81 1.73
C GLY A 42 -33.61 0.50 2.48
N PRO A 43 -34.25 -0.57 2.07
CA PRO A 43 -34.13 -1.87 2.74
C PRO A 43 -32.86 -2.62 2.33
N GLY A 44 -32.42 -3.46 3.24
CA GLY A 44 -31.23 -4.30 3.28
C GLY A 44 -30.81 -4.96 1.97
N ALA A 45 -29.52 -5.12 1.85
CA ALA A 45 -28.85 -5.86 0.80
C ALA A 45 -29.29 -7.33 0.79
N GLY A 46 -29.89 -7.77 -0.31
CA GLY A 46 -30.13 -9.17 -0.62
C GLY A 46 -28.88 -9.77 -1.30
N PRO A 47 -28.76 -11.09 -1.33
CA PRO A 47 -27.57 -11.74 -1.83
C PRO A 47 -27.50 -11.69 -3.37
N GLY A 48 -26.30 -11.39 -3.86
CA GLY A 48 -25.82 -11.77 -5.17
C GLY A 48 -26.42 -11.08 -6.36
N GLY A 49 -25.81 -10.01 -6.80
CA GLY A 49 -25.93 -9.50 -8.15
C GLY A 49 -24.53 -9.37 -8.73
N ALA A 50 -24.24 -10.20 -9.74
CA ALA A 50 -22.99 -10.12 -10.49
C ALA A 50 -22.86 -8.75 -11.16
N GLY A 51 -22.07 -7.90 -10.59
CA GLY A 51 -21.53 -6.70 -11.18
C GLY A 51 -20.11 -6.58 -10.64
N GLY A 52 -19.13 -6.78 -11.53
CA GLY A 52 -17.72 -6.89 -11.18
C GLY A 52 -17.09 -5.60 -10.65
N GLY A 53 -17.67 -4.97 -9.64
CA GLY A 53 -17.06 -3.87 -8.92
C GLY A 53 -16.19 -4.41 -7.78
N VAL A 54 -14.98 -3.88 -7.65
CA VAL A 54 -14.13 -4.11 -6.47
C VAL A 54 -14.91 -3.62 -5.26
N GLN A 55 -15.25 -4.54 -4.35
CA GLN A 55 -15.98 -4.18 -3.14
C GLN A 55 -15.03 -3.44 -2.20
N PRO A 56 -15.41 -2.24 -1.71
CA PRO A 56 -14.61 -1.54 -0.70
C PRO A 56 -14.55 -2.39 0.59
N PRO A 57 -13.48 -2.21 1.41
CA PRO A 57 -13.39 -2.84 2.71
C PRO A 57 -14.63 -2.57 3.55
N ALA A 58 -15.06 -3.54 4.33
CA ALA A 58 -16.16 -3.34 5.26
C ALA A 58 -15.73 -2.45 6.44
N PRO A 59 -16.56 -1.52 6.89
CA PRO A 59 -16.19 -0.65 8.01
C PRO A 59 -16.11 -1.42 9.35
N ALA A 60 -16.98 -2.41 9.56
CA ALA A 60 -16.99 -3.29 10.71
C ALA A 60 -17.69 -4.59 10.35
N CYS A 61 -17.35 -5.68 11.04
CA CYS A 61 -18.01 -6.97 10.85
C CYS A 61 -19.30 -7.05 11.65
N SER A 62 -20.25 -7.79 11.08
CA SER A 62 -21.47 -8.23 11.78
C SER A 62 -21.59 -9.74 11.62
N PRO A 63 -22.15 -10.46 12.60
CA PRO A 63 -22.34 -11.89 12.47
C PRO A 63 -23.08 -12.27 11.19
N ALA A 64 -22.62 -13.33 10.52
CA ALA A 64 -23.27 -13.89 9.35
C ALA A 64 -24.69 -14.38 9.68
N ASP A 65 -25.54 -14.62 8.65
CA ASP A 65 -26.87 -15.22 8.83
C ASP A 65 -26.94 -16.57 8.10
N PRO A 66 -26.98 -17.72 8.79
CA PRO A 66 -26.90 -17.86 10.26
C PRO A 66 -25.52 -17.51 10.82
N PRO A 67 -25.42 -17.01 12.07
CA PRO A 67 -24.15 -16.63 12.66
C PRO A 67 -23.21 -17.84 12.80
N GLY A 68 -21.93 -17.59 12.58
CA GLY A 68 -20.86 -18.54 12.86
C GLY A 68 -20.59 -18.71 14.36
N THR A 69 -19.47 -19.32 14.65
CA THR A 69 -18.95 -19.49 16.02
C THR A 69 -17.53 -18.95 16.04
N ALA A 70 -17.01 -18.61 17.20
CA ALA A 70 -15.63 -18.17 17.36
C ALA A 70 -14.57 -19.25 17.04
N ASP A 71 -15.01 -20.47 16.74
CA ASP A 71 -14.14 -21.57 16.34
C ASP A 71 -13.80 -21.47 14.85
N VAL A 72 -12.58 -21.10 14.53
CA VAL A 72 -12.01 -21.18 13.20
C VAL A 72 -11.39 -22.56 12.99
N ALA A 73 -11.79 -23.28 11.96
CA ALA A 73 -11.20 -24.58 11.63
C ALA A 73 -9.74 -24.39 11.18
N GLU A 74 -8.89 -25.40 11.44
CA GLU A 74 -7.53 -25.39 10.91
C GLU A 74 -7.55 -25.32 9.38
N PRO A 75 -6.87 -24.32 8.76
CA PRO A 75 -6.83 -24.20 7.32
C PRO A 75 -6.27 -25.45 6.64
N THR A 76 -6.95 -25.94 5.61
CA THR A 76 -6.56 -27.14 4.87
C THR A 76 -6.18 -26.77 3.45
N LEU A 77 -5.06 -27.31 2.95
CA LEU A 77 -4.63 -27.07 1.57
C LEU A 77 -5.65 -27.67 0.59
N LEU A 78 -6.28 -26.82 -0.22
CA LEU A 78 -7.24 -27.19 -1.26
C LEU A 78 -6.57 -27.28 -2.62
N TYR A 79 -5.83 -26.24 -3.01
CA TYR A 79 -5.28 -26.12 -4.35
C TYR A 79 -3.82 -25.64 -4.32
N GLU A 80 -3.07 -26.09 -5.33
CA GLU A 80 -1.69 -25.72 -5.60
C GLU A 80 -1.60 -25.21 -7.03
N LEU A 81 -1.25 -23.94 -7.21
CA LEU A 81 -1.12 -23.31 -8.51
C LEU A 81 0.34 -23.27 -8.92
N ALA A 82 0.64 -23.68 -10.14
CA ALA A 82 2.01 -23.76 -10.63
C ALA A 82 2.12 -23.35 -12.11
N ASP A 83 3.27 -22.80 -12.48
CA ASP A 83 3.70 -22.56 -13.86
C ASP A 83 5.19 -22.92 -14.01
N SER A 84 5.97 -22.02 -14.50
CA SER A 84 7.44 -22.13 -14.56
C SER A 84 8.07 -21.55 -13.29
N TRP A 85 9.33 -21.90 -13.04
CA TRP A 85 10.09 -21.33 -11.92
C TRP A 85 10.11 -19.79 -11.97
N ASN A 86 9.75 -19.18 -10.88
CA ASN A 86 9.93 -17.76 -10.63
C ASN A 86 9.77 -17.46 -9.13
N GLU A 87 10.27 -16.30 -8.69
CA GLU A 87 10.17 -15.85 -7.30
C GLU A 87 9.01 -14.87 -7.13
N ALA A 88 8.29 -14.92 -6.00
CA ALA A 88 7.49 -13.81 -5.55
C ALA A 88 8.35 -12.83 -4.72
N TRP A 89 8.03 -11.56 -4.84
CA TRP A 89 8.58 -10.51 -3.97
C TRP A 89 7.46 -10.00 -3.05
N SER A 90 7.18 -8.72 -2.97
CA SER A 90 6.15 -8.17 -2.10
C SER A 90 4.74 -8.11 -2.71
N ALA A 91 4.55 -8.67 -3.91
CA ALA A 91 3.28 -8.63 -4.64
C ALA A 91 2.25 -9.61 -4.06
N SER A 92 1.26 -9.09 -3.34
CA SER A 92 0.12 -9.86 -2.83
C SER A 92 -0.82 -10.28 -3.95
N PRO A 93 -1.39 -11.50 -3.93
CA PRO A 93 -2.33 -11.94 -4.96
C PRO A 93 -3.65 -11.15 -4.93
N ALA A 94 -4.42 -11.23 -6.02
CA ALA A 94 -5.81 -10.81 -6.07
C ALA A 94 -6.71 -12.01 -6.42
N VAL A 95 -7.97 -11.96 -6.00
CA VAL A 95 -8.96 -13.03 -6.19
C VAL A 95 -10.29 -12.38 -6.56
N VAL A 96 -10.69 -12.48 -7.82
CA VAL A 96 -11.88 -11.80 -8.35
C VAL A 96 -12.47 -12.61 -9.51
N ASP A 97 -13.73 -12.43 -9.81
CA ASP A 97 -14.35 -12.80 -11.08
C ASP A 97 -13.92 -11.76 -12.14
N LEU A 98 -12.83 -12.06 -12.85
CA LEU A 98 -12.12 -11.11 -13.72
C LEU A 98 -12.88 -10.82 -15.02
N ASP A 99 -13.58 -11.81 -15.57
CA ASP A 99 -14.30 -11.71 -16.85
C ASP A 99 -15.83 -11.71 -16.72
N ALA A 100 -16.33 -11.71 -15.49
CA ALA A 100 -17.74 -11.69 -15.12
C ALA A 100 -18.50 -12.95 -15.61
N ASP A 101 -17.84 -14.11 -15.63
CA ASP A 101 -18.45 -15.39 -16.02
C ASP A 101 -19.06 -16.15 -14.83
N GLY A 102 -18.83 -15.66 -13.60
CA GLY A 102 -19.29 -16.25 -12.34
C GLY A 102 -18.29 -17.23 -11.74
N THR A 103 -17.11 -17.40 -12.34
CA THR A 103 -15.98 -18.15 -11.80
C THR A 103 -14.93 -17.15 -11.28
N VAL A 104 -14.26 -17.47 -10.20
CA VAL A 104 -13.26 -16.58 -9.60
C VAL A 104 -11.87 -16.95 -10.11
N GLU A 105 -11.09 -15.93 -10.45
CA GLU A 105 -9.70 -16.05 -10.87
C GLU A 105 -8.76 -15.61 -9.75
N ILE A 106 -7.60 -16.27 -9.70
CA ILE A 106 -6.48 -15.95 -8.82
C ILE A 106 -5.36 -15.31 -9.65
N ILE A 107 -5.06 -14.06 -9.37
CA ILE A 107 -4.05 -13.26 -10.05
C ILE A 107 -2.83 -13.14 -9.14
N ALA A 108 -1.65 -13.56 -9.62
CA ALA A 108 -0.40 -13.35 -8.90
C ALA A 108 0.68 -12.78 -9.81
N SER A 109 1.37 -11.75 -9.30
CA SER A 109 2.53 -11.17 -9.96
C SER A 109 3.80 -11.71 -9.32
N ARG A 110 4.63 -12.32 -10.15
CA ARG A 110 5.89 -12.95 -9.76
C ARG A 110 7.02 -12.39 -10.63
N ALA A 111 8.27 -12.65 -10.28
CA ALA A 111 9.40 -12.06 -11.00
C ALA A 111 9.25 -12.18 -12.52
N GLY A 112 8.97 -11.08 -13.19
CA GLY A 112 8.85 -10.99 -14.64
C GLY A 112 7.57 -11.55 -15.26
N LYS A 113 6.54 -11.89 -14.46
CA LYS A 113 5.26 -12.40 -14.97
C LYS A 113 4.06 -11.95 -14.15
N VAL A 114 2.95 -11.74 -14.84
CA VAL A 114 1.60 -11.76 -14.29
C VAL A 114 0.95 -13.08 -14.71
N LEU A 115 0.32 -13.77 -13.79
CA LEU A 115 -0.25 -15.10 -13.97
C LEU A 115 -1.69 -15.11 -13.45
N VAL A 116 -2.59 -15.73 -14.19
CA VAL A 116 -4.01 -15.83 -13.85
C VAL A 116 -4.47 -17.28 -13.99
N TRP A 117 -5.04 -17.81 -12.91
CA TRP A 117 -5.54 -19.18 -12.83
C TRP A 117 -6.97 -19.22 -12.33
N HIS A 118 -7.70 -20.26 -12.70
CA HIS A 118 -8.80 -20.75 -11.88
C HIS A 118 -8.28 -21.41 -10.60
N ALA A 119 -9.07 -21.41 -9.54
CA ALA A 119 -8.70 -22.07 -8.27
C ALA A 119 -8.34 -23.56 -8.47
N SER A 120 -8.94 -24.22 -9.45
CA SER A 120 -8.63 -25.63 -9.82
C SER A 120 -7.17 -25.86 -10.25
N GLY A 121 -6.37 -24.81 -10.46
CA GLY A 121 -5.00 -24.89 -10.95
C GLY A 121 -4.85 -24.76 -12.46
N GLU A 122 -5.93 -24.58 -13.20
CA GLU A 122 -5.88 -24.28 -14.63
C GLU A 122 -5.34 -22.86 -14.86
N LEU A 123 -4.21 -22.75 -15.57
CA LEU A 123 -3.65 -21.46 -16.00
C LEU A 123 -4.48 -20.93 -17.17
N ILE A 124 -5.14 -19.78 -16.97
CA ILE A 124 -5.97 -19.14 -18.00
C ILE A 124 -5.09 -18.36 -18.96
N TRP A 125 -4.27 -17.48 -18.40
CA TRP A 125 -3.26 -16.75 -19.17
C TRP A 125 -2.05 -16.32 -18.31
N SER A 126 -0.98 -16.00 -18.97
CA SER A 126 0.18 -15.33 -18.36
C SER A 126 0.77 -14.29 -19.30
N ALA A 127 1.28 -13.21 -18.73
CA ALA A 127 1.96 -12.16 -19.47
C ALA A 127 3.36 -11.93 -18.90
N GLU A 128 4.35 -11.81 -19.78
CA GLU A 128 5.70 -11.44 -19.37
C GLU A 128 5.81 -9.91 -19.21
N VAL A 129 6.45 -9.47 -18.14
CA VAL A 129 6.79 -8.07 -17.89
C VAL A 129 8.31 -7.93 -17.72
N GLU A 130 8.84 -6.75 -18.00
CA GLU A 130 10.27 -6.51 -17.84
C GLU A 130 10.61 -6.34 -16.36
N GLY A 131 11.61 -7.09 -15.86
CA GLY A 131 12.12 -6.97 -14.51
C GLY A 131 11.32 -7.73 -13.45
N ARG A 132 11.28 -7.19 -12.23
CA ARG A 132 10.64 -7.81 -11.07
C ARG A 132 9.33 -7.12 -10.72
N CYS A 133 8.32 -7.91 -10.41
CA CYS A 133 7.09 -7.40 -9.84
C CYS A 133 7.27 -7.19 -8.32
N TRP A 134 7.51 -5.95 -7.91
CA TRP A 134 7.56 -5.56 -6.50
C TRP A 134 6.16 -5.19 -5.98
N SER A 135 5.42 -4.39 -6.78
CA SER A 135 4.05 -4.00 -6.45
C SER A 135 3.08 -5.16 -6.61
N SER A 136 2.05 -5.18 -5.76
CA SER A 136 0.88 -6.02 -5.98
C SER A 136 0.14 -5.60 -7.25
N PRO A 137 -0.49 -6.53 -7.98
CA PRO A 137 -1.34 -6.16 -9.10
C PRO A 137 -2.55 -5.36 -8.60
N VAL A 138 -2.86 -4.27 -9.29
CA VAL A 138 -4.15 -3.58 -9.15
C VAL A 138 -5.15 -4.28 -10.05
N VAL A 139 -6.36 -4.55 -9.53
CA VAL A 139 -7.45 -5.15 -10.31
C VAL A 139 -8.72 -4.33 -10.11
N ALA A 140 -9.23 -3.76 -11.20
CA ALA A 140 -10.42 -2.91 -11.19
C ALA A 140 -10.98 -2.74 -12.61
N ASP A 141 -12.20 -2.20 -12.73
CA ASP A 141 -12.76 -1.70 -13.99
C ASP A 141 -12.14 -0.32 -14.32
N ILE A 142 -10.92 -0.37 -14.90
CA ILE A 142 -10.14 0.83 -15.26
C ILE A 142 -10.56 1.32 -16.66
N ARG A 143 -10.89 0.40 -17.55
CA ARG A 143 -11.21 0.64 -18.96
C ARG A 143 -12.64 0.23 -19.26
N THR A 144 -13.58 1.14 -19.13
CA THR A 144 -15.02 0.90 -19.41
C THR A 144 -15.32 0.47 -20.87
N ASP A 145 -14.34 0.55 -21.78
CA ASP A 145 -14.45 0.07 -23.17
C ASP A 145 -13.94 -1.36 -23.36
N LEU A 146 -13.36 -1.98 -22.33
CA LEU A 146 -12.98 -3.39 -22.30
C LEU A 146 -13.98 -4.21 -21.48
N PRO A 147 -14.15 -5.50 -21.77
CA PRO A 147 -15.02 -6.36 -20.98
C PRO A 147 -14.31 -6.88 -19.73
N GLY A 148 -15.03 -6.97 -18.62
CA GLY A 148 -14.50 -7.48 -17.35
C GLY A 148 -13.66 -6.45 -16.60
N LEU A 149 -12.77 -6.92 -15.73
CA LEU A 149 -11.83 -6.10 -14.99
C LEU A 149 -10.46 -6.13 -15.65
N GLU A 150 -9.65 -5.11 -15.42
CA GLU A 150 -8.27 -5.05 -15.88
C GLU A 150 -7.29 -5.37 -14.75
N VAL A 151 -6.14 -5.89 -15.16
CA VAL A 151 -5.00 -6.17 -14.29
C VAL A 151 -3.87 -5.19 -14.63
N ALA A 152 -3.57 -4.27 -13.72
CA ALA A 152 -2.43 -3.37 -13.87
C ALA A 152 -1.23 -3.86 -13.05
N GLN A 153 -0.03 -3.75 -13.63
CA GLN A 153 1.23 -4.16 -12.99
C GLN A 153 2.35 -3.16 -13.27
N ALA A 154 2.98 -2.66 -12.21
CA ALA A 154 4.22 -1.91 -12.32
C ALA A 154 5.43 -2.84 -12.26
N SER A 155 6.35 -2.69 -13.20
CA SER A 155 7.58 -3.47 -13.25
C SER A 155 8.66 -2.72 -14.03
N GLN A 156 9.87 -2.63 -13.50
CA GLN A 156 10.92 -1.74 -14.00
C GLN A 156 10.41 -0.30 -14.18
N ASP A 157 10.61 0.26 -15.35
CA ASP A 157 10.22 1.62 -15.74
C ASP A 157 8.83 1.69 -16.38
N LYS A 158 7.99 0.65 -16.22
CA LYS A 158 6.73 0.51 -16.94
C LYS A 158 5.54 0.20 -16.03
N ILE A 159 4.38 0.70 -16.42
CA ILE A 159 3.07 0.24 -15.94
C ILE A 159 2.39 -0.47 -17.11
N TYR A 160 2.02 -1.71 -16.91
CA TYR A 160 1.26 -2.54 -17.85
C TYR A 160 -0.21 -2.54 -17.43
N LEU A 161 -1.11 -2.65 -18.41
CA LEU A 161 -2.55 -2.83 -18.19
C LEU A 161 -3.04 -3.92 -19.12
N TYR A 162 -3.58 -4.99 -18.57
CA TYR A 162 -4.09 -6.14 -19.31
C TYR A 162 -5.60 -6.24 -19.10
N GLY A 163 -6.35 -6.51 -20.19
CA GLY A 163 -7.76 -6.89 -20.08
C GLY A 163 -7.94 -8.29 -19.47
N ALA A 164 -9.17 -8.65 -19.16
CA ALA A 164 -9.52 -9.94 -18.58
C ALA A 164 -9.00 -11.14 -19.39
N ASP A 165 -8.86 -10.99 -20.70
CA ASP A 165 -8.33 -12.00 -21.62
C ASP A 165 -6.79 -12.06 -21.68
N GLY A 166 -6.09 -11.24 -20.90
CA GLY A 166 -4.62 -11.10 -20.91
C GLY A 166 -4.07 -10.26 -22.05
N GLY A 167 -4.93 -9.64 -22.87
CA GLY A 167 -4.52 -8.71 -23.92
C GLY A 167 -4.01 -7.40 -23.35
N LEU A 168 -2.85 -6.90 -23.84
CA LEU A 168 -2.31 -5.61 -23.43
C LEU A 168 -3.22 -4.48 -23.94
N ALA A 169 -3.68 -3.62 -23.03
CA ALA A 169 -4.57 -2.51 -23.38
C ALA A 169 -3.85 -1.44 -24.23
N SER A 170 -4.59 -0.79 -25.12
CA SER A 170 -4.05 0.30 -25.94
C SER A 170 -3.59 1.47 -25.08
N GLY A 171 -2.43 2.07 -25.41
CA GLY A 171 -1.80 3.10 -24.61
C GLY A 171 -0.77 2.58 -23.61
N PHE A 172 -0.75 1.27 -23.36
CA PHE A 172 0.17 0.60 -22.45
C PHE A 172 1.18 -0.30 -23.22
N PRO A 173 2.38 -0.60 -22.64
CA PRO A 173 2.80 -0.13 -21.31
C PRO A 173 3.11 1.38 -21.31
N TYR A 174 2.69 2.06 -20.25
CA TYR A 174 3.17 3.40 -19.95
C TYR A 174 4.62 3.32 -19.48
N THR A 175 5.49 4.21 -19.95
CA THR A 175 6.91 4.19 -19.58
C THR A 175 7.29 5.45 -18.84
N PHE A 176 7.95 5.28 -17.71
CA PHE A 176 8.53 6.35 -16.93
C PHE A 176 9.99 6.05 -16.65
N ARG A 177 10.72 6.91 -15.96
CA ARG A 177 12.13 6.64 -15.61
C ARG A 177 12.28 6.09 -14.20
N GLY A 178 13.37 5.36 -13.96
CA GLY A 178 13.63 4.66 -12.72
C GLY A 178 12.84 3.37 -12.64
N GLU A 179 12.87 2.74 -11.49
CA GLU A 179 12.09 1.53 -11.23
C GLU A 179 10.80 1.92 -10.49
N LEU A 180 9.67 1.41 -10.96
CA LEU A 180 8.36 1.60 -10.36
C LEU A 180 8.05 0.40 -9.46
N ARG A 181 8.16 0.57 -8.15
CA ARG A 181 7.99 -0.51 -7.17
C ARG A 181 6.70 -0.42 -6.37
N SER A 182 5.94 0.63 -6.58
CA SER A 182 4.64 0.87 -5.97
C SER A 182 3.60 1.05 -7.06
N LEU A 183 2.40 0.54 -6.84
CA LEU A 183 1.25 0.77 -7.71
C LEU A 183 0.00 0.81 -6.84
N ALA A 184 -0.82 1.83 -7.05
CA ALA A 184 -2.12 1.98 -6.45
C ALA A 184 -3.07 2.63 -7.46
N ALA A 185 -4.37 2.61 -7.21
CA ALA A 185 -5.36 3.20 -8.09
C ALA A 185 -6.45 3.91 -7.30
N GLY A 186 -7.07 4.89 -7.94
CA GLY A 186 -8.21 5.66 -7.42
C GLY A 186 -8.62 6.72 -8.42
N ASP A 187 -9.83 7.24 -8.29
CA ASP A 187 -10.28 8.44 -9.01
C ASP A 187 -9.61 9.66 -8.37
N VAL A 188 -8.45 10.05 -8.88
CA VAL A 188 -7.64 11.12 -8.26
C VAL A 188 -7.98 12.51 -8.81
N ASP A 189 -8.50 12.64 -10.02
CA ASP A 189 -8.85 13.93 -10.60
C ASP A 189 -10.36 14.24 -10.57
N GLY A 190 -11.17 13.32 -10.04
CA GLY A 190 -12.60 13.50 -9.80
C GLY A 190 -13.46 13.39 -11.05
N ASP A 191 -12.96 12.77 -12.11
CA ASP A 191 -13.67 12.60 -13.38
C ASP A 191 -14.51 11.31 -13.43
N GLY A 192 -14.38 10.46 -12.42
CA GLY A 192 -15.06 9.17 -12.27
C GLY A 192 -14.37 7.99 -12.94
N ALA A 193 -13.22 8.20 -13.56
CA ALA A 193 -12.34 7.13 -14.02
C ALA A 193 -11.36 6.73 -12.91
N ILE A 194 -10.63 5.62 -13.08
CA ILE A 194 -9.65 5.15 -12.13
C ILE A 194 -8.25 5.34 -12.71
N GLU A 195 -7.46 6.21 -12.11
CA GLU A 195 -6.07 6.43 -12.47
C GLU A 195 -5.15 5.44 -11.76
N LEU A 196 -4.05 5.11 -12.45
CA LEU A 196 -2.94 4.33 -11.93
C LEU A 196 -1.85 5.26 -11.40
N VAL A 197 -1.51 5.11 -10.13
CA VAL A 197 -0.52 5.96 -9.47
C VAL A 197 0.67 5.13 -9.00
N SER A 198 1.87 5.64 -9.23
CA SER A 198 3.11 4.98 -8.83
C SER A 198 4.15 5.99 -8.35
N VAL A 199 5.18 5.49 -7.67
CA VAL A 199 6.37 6.26 -7.32
C VAL A 199 7.60 5.65 -7.97
N THR A 200 8.56 6.50 -8.35
CA THR A 200 9.82 6.06 -8.96
C THR A 200 10.94 5.99 -7.95
N THR A 201 11.85 5.01 -8.13
CA THR A 201 13.08 4.90 -7.37
C THR A 201 14.14 5.93 -7.76
N GLN A 202 13.89 6.78 -8.73
CA GLN A 202 14.85 7.73 -9.24
C GLN A 202 14.32 9.17 -9.19
N ASN A 203 15.07 10.05 -8.55
CA ASN A 203 14.85 11.49 -8.67
C ASN A 203 14.84 11.92 -10.12
N LEU A 204 13.86 12.76 -10.48
CA LEU A 204 13.65 13.14 -11.87
C LEU A 204 14.68 14.11 -12.39
N GLU A 205 15.21 14.99 -11.56
CA GLU A 205 16.14 16.03 -11.95
C GLU A 205 17.20 16.30 -10.87
N GLN A 206 18.32 16.87 -11.28
CA GLN A 206 19.28 17.44 -10.33
C GLN A 206 18.65 18.64 -9.64
N GLY A 207 18.68 18.64 -8.30
CA GLY A 207 18.09 19.70 -7.50
C GLY A 207 16.64 19.42 -7.08
N ASN A 208 16.13 18.19 -7.29
CA ASN A 208 14.83 17.74 -6.75
C ASN A 208 13.68 18.70 -7.07
N GLN A 209 13.54 19.11 -8.33
CA GLN A 209 12.53 20.08 -8.76
C GLN A 209 11.14 19.45 -8.97
N HIS A 210 11.03 18.13 -8.97
CA HIS A 210 9.78 17.41 -9.12
C HIS A 210 9.67 16.30 -8.08
N ASP A 211 8.45 16.02 -7.66
CA ASP A 211 8.17 14.85 -6.83
C ASP A 211 8.33 13.56 -7.63
N ILE A 212 8.43 12.45 -6.91
CA ILE A 212 8.61 11.11 -7.48
C ILE A 212 7.30 10.48 -7.96
N VAL A 213 6.16 11.09 -7.62
CA VAL A 213 4.82 10.56 -7.91
C VAL A 213 4.46 10.75 -9.38
N ILE A 214 3.90 9.72 -9.98
CA ILE A 214 3.31 9.77 -11.33
C ILE A 214 1.88 9.20 -11.30
N ALA A 215 0.96 9.86 -11.98
CA ALA A 215 -0.41 9.40 -12.20
C ALA A 215 -0.70 9.26 -13.69
N VAL A 216 -1.38 8.17 -14.06
CA VAL A 216 -1.61 7.75 -15.44
C VAL A 216 -3.08 7.46 -15.65
N ASN A 217 -3.68 8.12 -16.64
CA ASN A 217 -5.07 7.92 -17.06
C ASN A 217 -5.31 6.51 -17.63
N PRO A 218 -6.57 6.04 -17.68
CA PRO A 218 -6.94 4.77 -18.29
C PRO A 218 -6.50 4.59 -19.76
N ASP A 219 -6.29 5.67 -20.50
CA ASP A 219 -5.84 5.63 -21.89
C ASP A 219 -4.31 5.59 -22.04
N GLY A 220 -3.55 5.59 -20.94
CA GLY A 220 -2.10 5.60 -20.91
C GLY A 220 -1.49 7.00 -21.02
N SER A 221 -2.27 8.06 -21.00
CA SER A 221 -1.74 9.43 -20.90
C SER A 221 -1.40 9.79 -19.45
N THR A 222 -0.48 10.74 -19.27
CA THR A 222 -0.16 11.24 -17.92
C THR A 222 -1.26 12.18 -17.43
N VAL A 223 -1.68 12.05 -16.19
CA VAL A 223 -2.64 12.97 -15.54
C VAL A 223 -2.02 14.37 -15.46
N ALA A 224 -2.83 15.39 -15.70
CA ALA A 224 -2.38 16.78 -15.68
C ALA A 224 -1.86 17.16 -14.27
N GLY A 225 -0.67 17.77 -14.23
CA GLY A 225 -0.01 18.14 -12.95
C GLY A 225 1.01 17.14 -12.45
N PHE A 226 1.13 15.96 -13.06
CA PHE A 226 2.12 14.94 -12.68
C PHE A 226 3.29 14.84 -13.68
N PRO A 227 4.53 14.55 -13.20
CA PRO A 227 4.93 14.54 -11.78
C PRO A 227 4.83 15.96 -11.17
N PRO A 228 4.44 16.08 -9.89
CA PRO A 228 4.27 17.37 -9.23
C PRO A 228 5.56 18.18 -9.22
N ASN A 229 5.45 19.49 -9.47
CA ASN A 229 6.61 20.38 -9.40
C ASN A 229 6.83 20.87 -7.97
N THR A 230 8.01 20.58 -7.41
CA THR A 230 8.38 20.97 -6.04
C THR A 230 9.09 22.31 -5.94
N SER A 231 9.44 22.93 -7.07
CA SER A 231 10.26 24.14 -7.12
C SER A 231 9.53 25.34 -6.53
N GLY A 232 10.09 25.93 -5.46
CA GLY A 232 9.54 27.10 -4.80
C GLY A 232 8.21 26.89 -4.06
N ALA A 233 7.74 25.65 -3.96
CA ALA A 233 6.40 25.35 -3.51
C ALA A 233 6.26 25.18 -1.99
N SER A 234 7.34 25.03 -1.23
CA SER A 234 7.24 24.68 0.19
C SER A 234 8.19 25.44 1.11
N GLY A 235 8.64 26.64 0.70
CA GLY A 235 9.64 27.39 1.46
C GLY A 235 11.06 26.80 1.42
N CYS A 236 11.27 25.77 0.61
CA CYS A 236 12.60 25.27 0.31
C CYS A 236 13.02 25.88 -1.02
N ASP A 237 14.02 26.77 -0.99
CA ASP A 237 14.41 27.60 -2.13
C ASP A 237 14.77 26.80 -3.40
N ASP A 238 15.32 25.60 -3.29
CA ASP A 238 15.75 24.80 -4.45
C ASP A 238 15.55 23.28 -4.29
N ALA A 239 15.20 22.83 -3.13
CA ALA A 239 15.11 21.40 -2.88
C ALA A 239 14.24 21.13 -1.67
N CYS A 240 12.97 21.02 -1.90
CA CYS A 240 12.21 20.14 -1.02
C CYS A 240 12.82 18.77 -1.21
N TYR A 241 13.37 18.19 -0.16
CA TYR A 241 13.99 16.89 -0.23
C TYR A 241 12.93 15.85 -0.54
N VAL A 242 12.77 15.61 -1.83
CA VAL A 242 11.99 14.55 -2.38
C VAL A 242 13.00 13.51 -2.83
N TYR A 243 13.08 12.44 -2.06
CA TYR A 243 13.93 11.30 -2.38
C TYR A 243 13.15 10.25 -3.16
N ASN A 244 13.79 9.15 -3.45
CA ASN A 244 13.23 8.01 -4.17
C ASN A 244 12.07 7.39 -3.40
N GLY A 245 11.11 6.77 -4.09
CA GLY A 245 10.15 5.85 -3.51
C GLY A 245 10.51 4.42 -3.87
N TYR A 246 10.29 3.50 -2.93
CA TYR A 246 10.57 2.09 -3.12
C TYR A 246 9.32 1.23 -2.95
N ASP A 247 9.38 0.19 -2.14
CA ASP A 247 8.39 -0.85 -2.10
C ASP A 247 7.07 -0.38 -1.47
N GLN A 248 6.07 -0.12 -2.32
CA GLN A 248 4.70 0.24 -1.94
C GLN A 248 4.53 1.56 -1.15
N ASN A 249 5.39 2.53 -1.36
CA ASN A 249 5.45 3.81 -0.65
C ASN A 249 4.33 4.81 -0.98
N ILE A 250 3.11 4.38 -1.25
CA ILE A 250 2.00 5.24 -1.67
C ILE A 250 0.68 4.80 -1.06
N ALA A 251 -0.16 5.74 -0.66
CA ALA A 251 -1.58 5.52 -0.36
C ALA A 251 -2.44 6.54 -1.09
N ILE A 252 -3.67 6.16 -1.44
CA ILE A 252 -4.62 7.01 -2.18
C ILE A 252 -5.96 6.94 -1.48
N GLY A 253 -6.53 8.10 -1.13
CA GLY A 253 -7.83 8.19 -0.49
C GLY A 253 -8.24 9.64 -0.29
N ASP A 254 -9.51 9.86 -0.04
CA ASP A 254 -10.06 11.17 0.28
C ASP A 254 -9.64 11.57 1.71
N VAL A 255 -8.67 12.48 1.83
CA VAL A 255 -8.13 12.89 3.15
C VAL A 255 -8.83 14.13 3.73
N ASP A 256 -9.60 14.89 2.95
CA ASP A 256 -10.26 16.10 3.44
C ASP A 256 -11.79 16.06 3.31
N GLY A 257 -12.36 14.94 2.87
CA GLY A 257 -13.81 14.72 2.77
C GLY A 257 -14.45 15.44 1.58
N ASP A 258 -13.68 15.82 0.56
CA ASP A 258 -14.19 16.51 -0.62
C ASP A 258 -14.74 15.57 -1.71
N GLY A 259 -14.55 14.27 -1.55
CA GLY A 259 -15.01 13.21 -2.45
C GLY A 259 -14.03 12.87 -3.57
N THR A 260 -12.85 13.49 -3.59
CA THR A 260 -11.78 13.22 -4.55
C THR A 260 -10.64 12.49 -3.84
N SER A 261 -9.97 11.56 -4.51
CA SER A 261 -8.86 10.85 -3.91
C SER A 261 -7.58 11.67 -3.94
N ASP A 262 -6.89 11.74 -2.82
CA ASP A 262 -5.58 12.37 -2.66
C ASP A 262 -4.47 11.33 -2.62
N ILE A 263 -3.22 11.76 -2.80
CA ILE A 263 -2.07 10.88 -2.93
C ILE A 263 -1.07 11.19 -1.82
N PHE A 264 -0.90 10.26 -0.89
CA PHE A 264 0.13 10.31 0.13
C PHE A 264 1.31 9.43 -0.27
N ALA A 265 2.50 10.03 -0.36
CA ALA A 265 3.74 9.33 -0.70
C ALA A 265 4.77 9.48 0.42
N THR A 266 5.32 8.34 0.85
CA THR A 266 6.47 8.27 1.74
C THR A 266 7.73 8.12 0.89
N HIS A 267 8.71 9.01 1.08
CA HIS A 267 9.96 8.99 0.33
C HIS A 267 11.02 8.24 1.12
N ASP A 268 11.98 7.66 0.45
CA ASP A 268 13.16 7.12 1.12
C ASP A 268 13.76 8.18 2.08
N ASN A 269 14.35 7.76 3.17
CA ASN A 269 14.62 8.60 4.34
C ASN A 269 13.35 9.08 5.06
N ALA A 270 13.34 10.27 5.63
CA ALA A 270 12.36 10.74 6.58
C ALA A 270 11.24 11.60 5.98
N TYR A 271 11.14 11.72 4.67
CA TYR A 271 10.30 12.73 4.04
C TYR A 271 8.96 12.16 3.53
N ASN A 272 7.90 12.98 3.61
CA ASN A 272 6.56 12.63 3.17
C ASN A 272 5.97 13.76 2.33
N SER A 273 5.13 13.43 1.35
CA SER A 273 4.39 14.37 0.52
C SER A 273 2.92 13.99 0.46
N LEU A 274 2.06 15.00 0.39
CA LEU A 274 0.63 14.83 0.18
C LEU A 274 0.17 15.74 -0.97
N HIS A 275 -0.43 15.14 -1.98
CA HIS A 275 -0.88 15.83 -3.19
C HIS A 275 -2.35 15.61 -3.47
N ARG A 276 -3.00 16.63 -4.01
CA ARG A 276 -4.29 16.51 -4.69
C ARG A 276 -4.13 15.88 -6.06
N GLY A 277 -5.21 15.40 -6.64
CA GLY A 277 -5.20 14.78 -7.95
C GLY A 277 -4.76 15.66 -9.12
N ASN A 278 -4.71 16.96 -8.93
CA ASN A 278 -4.13 17.90 -9.90
C ASN A 278 -2.61 18.12 -9.72
N GLY A 279 -1.97 17.36 -8.82
CA GLY A 279 -0.54 17.47 -8.50
C GLY A 279 -0.18 18.60 -7.55
N GLU A 280 -1.14 19.43 -7.10
CA GLU A 280 -0.87 20.44 -6.08
C GLU A 280 -0.67 19.80 -4.72
N ALA A 281 0.40 20.19 -4.01
CA ALA A 281 0.58 19.74 -2.63
C ALA A 281 -0.39 20.47 -1.68
N TYR A 282 -0.82 19.76 -0.65
CA TYR A 282 -1.60 20.32 0.44
C TYR A 282 -0.85 21.47 1.13
N ASP A 283 -1.58 22.36 1.78
CA ASP A 283 -0.98 23.42 2.59
C ASP A 283 -0.55 22.86 3.95
N CYS A 284 0.67 23.22 4.39
CA CYS A 284 1.09 22.95 5.75
C CYS A 284 0.46 23.92 6.74
N ALA A 285 0.27 23.47 7.98
CA ALA A 285 -0.11 24.32 9.08
C ALA A 285 0.91 25.44 9.33
N PRO A 286 0.48 26.62 9.84
CA PRO A 286 1.39 27.76 10.09
C PRO A 286 2.56 27.47 11.05
N ILE A 287 2.51 26.38 11.81
CA ILE A 287 3.60 25.99 12.70
C ILE A 287 4.89 25.56 11.97
N PHE A 288 4.80 25.30 10.66
CA PHE A 288 5.93 24.93 9.84
C PHE A 288 6.65 26.14 9.20
N ASP A 289 6.34 27.37 9.66
CA ASP A 289 6.95 28.62 9.23
C ASP A 289 7.02 28.77 7.69
N ASP A 290 8.23 28.72 7.12
CA ASP A 290 8.45 28.91 5.68
C ASP A 290 7.99 27.70 4.84
N ARG A 291 7.73 26.56 5.45
CA ARG A 291 7.20 25.40 4.75
C ARG A 291 5.69 25.54 4.60
N THR A 292 5.26 26.03 3.47
CA THR A 292 3.85 26.32 3.19
C THR A 292 3.11 25.16 2.52
N LYS A 293 3.82 24.16 2.00
CA LYS A 293 3.26 23.01 1.29
C LYS A 293 3.71 21.69 1.91
N PHE A 294 2.83 20.70 1.94
CA PHE A 294 3.10 19.36 2.43
C PHE A 294 3.92 18.56 1.41
N MET A 295 5.13 19.01 1.18
CA MET A 295 6.16 18.33 0.42
C MET A 295 7.44 18.24 1.24
N GLY A 296 7.94 17.01 1.42
CA GLY A 296 9.11 16.77 2.24
C GLY A 296 8.89 17.09 3.72
N VAL A 297 7.70 16.87 4.26
CA VAL A 297 7.44 16.93 5.71
C VAL A 297 8.17 15.79 6.38
N ARG A 298 8.91 16.11 7.47
CA ARG A 298 9.85 15.18 8.09
C ARG A 298 9.22 14.28 9.14
N GLY A 299 9.46 12.98 9.03
CA GLY A 299 9.14 11.98 10.04
C GLY A 299 10.23 11.91 11.12
N LEU A 300 10.45 12.97 11.92
CA LEU A 300 11.37 12.99 13.06
C LEU A 300 10.64 12.66 14.36
N HIS A 301 11.30 11.94 15.29
CA HIS A 301 10.75 11.72 16.62
C HIS A 301 10.59 13.03 17.39
N ASP A 302 11.58 13.94 17.31
CA ASP A 302 11.46 15.29 17.86
C ASP A 302 10.51 16.14 17.00
N TYR A 303 9.28 16.36 17.50
CA TYR A 303 8.27 17.11 16.78
C TYR A 303 8.61 18.59 16.63
N ALA A 304 9.26 19.20 17.63
CA ALA A 304 9.66 20.60 17.54
C ALA A 304 10.75 20.80 16.47
N LEU A 305 11.65 19.84 16.33
CA LEU A 305 12.64 19.84 15.25
C LEU A 305 12.01 19.59 13.89
N ALA A 306 11.02 18.70 13.80
CA ALA A 306 10.29 18.42 12.57
C ALA A 306 9.58 19.66 11.97
N GLN A 307 9.17 20.61 12.83
CA GLN A 307 8.52 21.86 12.44
C GLN A 307 9.47 22.89 11.82
N GLN A 308 10.77 22.77 12.01
CA GLN A 308 11.75 23.81 11.66
C GLN A 308 12.20 23.78 10.17
N GLY A 309 11.54 23.11 9.30
CA GLY A 309 11.99 22.97 7.90
C GLY A 309 13.24 22.07 7.80
N TYR A 310 14.22 22.41 6.96
CA TYR A 310 15.48 21.68 6.87
C TYR A 310 16.43 22.17 7.96
N ALA A 311 16.85 21.29 8.84
CA ALA A 311 17.85 21.58 9.84
C ALA A 311 19.11 20.76 9.57
N ASP A 312 20.25 21.39 9.63
CA ASP A 312 21.57 20.73 9.52
C ASP A 312 21.92 19.90 10.76
N ASP A 313 21.07 19.93 11.79
CA ASP A 313 21.31 19.32 13.10
C ASP A 313 20.48 18.06 13.38
N GLU A 314 19.87 17.48 12.35
CA GLU A 314 19.12 16.23 12.44
C GLU A 314 19.97 15.02 12.88
N ALA A 315 21.28 15.13 12.82
CA ALA A 315 22.22 14.03 13.02
C ALA A 315 22.05 13.25 14.34
N ASN A 316 21.42 13.85 15.34
CA ASN A 316 21.17 13.21 16.64
C ASN A 316 19.69 12.89 16.87
N SER A 317 18.82 13.19 15.93
CA SER A 317 17.39 12.88 16.03
C SER A 317 17.10 11.50 15.45
N LEU A 318 16.23 10.74 16.12
CA LEU A 318 15.63 9.55 15.51
C LEU A 318 14.63 9.99 14.46
N GLN A 319 14.63 9.28 13.34
CA GLN A 319 13.77 9.55 12.20
C GLN A 319 13.19 8.27 11.60
N ALA A 320 12.09 8.41 10.88
CA ALA A 320 11.56 7.37 10.02
C ALA A 320 12.53 7.10 8.85
N HIS A 321 12.54 5.86 8.38
CA HIS A 321 13.16 5.46 7.13
C HIS A 321 12.17 4.62 6.33
N HIS A 322 11.74 5.12 5.19
CA HIS A 322 10.56 4.65 4.49
C HIS A 322 10.83 3.66 3.34
N THR A 323 12.02 3.12 3.20
CA THR A 323 12.36 2.25 2.04
C THR A 323 11.32 1.17 1.78
N ASN A 324 10.72 0.62 2.81
CA ASN A 324 9.74 -0.47 2.72
C ASN A 324 8.40 -0.15 3.41
N THR A 325 8.08 1.11 3.59
CA THR A 325 6.84 1.56 4.22
C THR A 325 5.67 1.46 3.25
N ALA A 326 4.58 0.83 3.66
CA ALA A 326 3.29 0.85 2.97
C ALA A 326 2.28 1.61 3.84
N PRO A 327 2.01 2.89 3.54
CA PRO A 327 1.13 3.73 4.34
C PRO A 327 -0.35 3.36 4.15
N ALA A 328 -1.17 3.84 5.10
CA ALA A 328 -2.63 3.82 5.03
C ALA A 328 -3.20 5.22 5.24
N ILE A 329 -4.45 5.41 4.80
CA ILE A 329 -5.26 6.60 5.01
C ILE A 329 -6.54 6.13 5.71
N ALA A 330 -6.85 6.69 6.88
CA ALA A 330 -8.03 6.31 7.66
C ALA A 330 -8.44 7.42 8.64
N ASP A 331 -9.73 7.61 8.84
CA ASP A 331 -10.28 8.49 9.88
C ASP A 331 -10.20 7.78 11.24
N LEU A 332 -9.11 8.03 11.98
CA LEU A 332 -8.84 7.35 13.25
C LEU A 332 -9.61 7.94 14.44
N ASP A 333 -9.93 9.23 14.40
CA ASP A 333 -10.60 9.92 15.50
C ASP A 333 -12.09 10.19 15.21
N LEU A 334 -12.57 9.72 14.06
CA LEU A 334 -13.96 9.79 13.59
C LEU A 334 -14.47 11.23 13.45
N ASP A 335 -13.58 12.15 13.06
CA ASP A 335 -13.92 13.57 12.84
C ASP A 335 -14.36 13.87 11.39
N GLY A 336 -14.26 12.88 10.50
CA GLY A 336 -14.59 12.94 9.08
C GLY A 336 -13.43 13.39 8.19
N ILE A 337 -12.23 13.59 8.76
CA ILE A 337 -11.00 13.91 8.06
C ILE A 337 -10.01 12.76 8.31
N ALA A 338 -9.52 12.15 7.24
CA ALA A 338 -8.66 11.00 7.39
C ALA A 338 -7.22 11.37 7.78
N GLU A 339 -6.63 10.58 8.65
CA GLU A 339 -5.22 10.65 9.00
C GLU A 339 -4.36 9.82 8.07
N LEU A 340 -3.08 10.22 7.97
CA LEU A 340 -2.01 9.55 7.25
C LEU A 340 -1.27 8.65 8.24
N VAL A 341 -1.34 7.34 8.05
CA VAL A 341 -0.83 6.34 8.99
C VAL A 341 0.28 5.52 8.34
N PHE A 342 1.41 5.38 9.01
CA PHE A 342 2.48 4.55 8.48
C PHE A 342 3.39 3.98 9.57
N VAL A 343 3.93 2.80 9.30
CA VAL A 343 5.02 2.18 10.07
C VAL A 343 6.31 2.30 9.27
N ALA A 344 7.34 2.80 9.90
CA ALA A 344 8.65 2.94 9.28
C ALA A 344 9.76 2.39 10.20
N SER A 345 10.83 1.88 9.59
CA SER A 345 12.05 1.57 10.33
C SER A 345 12.63 2.86 10.94
N VAL A 346 13.31 2.74 12.07
CA VAL A 346 13.87 3.88 12.79
C VAL A 346 15.38 3.91 12.65
N GLN A 347 15.93 5.09 12.34
CA GLN A 347 17.37 5.34 12.31
C GLN A 347 17.67 6.74 12.81
N ASN A 348 18.94 7.07 13.05
CA ASN A 348 19.36 8.47 13.16
C ASN A 348 19.67 9.05 11.77
N ALA A 349 19.67 10.37 11.65
CA ALA A 349 19.89 11.06 10.39
C ALA A 349 21.29 10.83 9.79
N SER A 350 22.32 10.55 10.62
CA SER A 350 23.66 10.15 10.16
C SER A 350 23.73 8.71 9.65
N GLN A 351 22.66 7.94 9.82
CA GLN A 351 22.59 6.51 9.48
C GLN A 351 23.63 5.63 10.21
N ASP A 352 24.17 6.11 11.32
CA ASP A 352 25.11 5.35 12.15
C ASP A 352 24.41 4.36 13.09
N SER A 353 23.09 4.52 13.28
CA SER A 353 22.25 3.68 14.14
C SER A 353 20.97 3.34 13.39
N ARG A 354 20.92 2.15 12.82
CA ARG A 354 19.83 1.65 11.97
C ARG A 354 19.00 0.55 12.60
N GLU A 355 19.53 -0.08 13.65
CA GLU A 355 18.87 -1.18 14.37
C GLU A 355 18.08 -0.64 15.55
N GLN A 356 17.11 0.24 15.25
CA GLN A 356 16.30 0.95 16.25
C GLN A 356 14.83 0.49 16.26
N GLY A 357 14.54 -0.65 15.63
CA GLY A 357 13.18 -1.14 15.53
C GLY A 357 12.32 -0.36 14.55
N VAL A 358 11.03 -0.27 14.83
CA VAL A 358 10.05 0.45 14.02
C VAL A 358 9.28 1.47 14.87
N ALA A 359 8.69 2.47 14.22
CA ALA A 359 7.74 3.36 14.85
C ALA A 359 6.48 3.51 14.01
N LEU A 360 5.34 3.63 14.68
CA LEU A 360 4.05 3.95 14.11
C LEU A 360 3.82 5.46 14.18
N TRP A 361 3.44 6.04 13.06
CA TRP A 361 3.25 7.47 12.85
C TRP A 361 1.83 7.78 12.43
N VAL A 362 1.29 8.89 12.90
CA VAL A 362 0.00 9.44 12.47
C VAL A 362 0.18 10.93 12.22
N LEU A 363 -0.17 11.39 11.02
CA LEU A 363 -0.13 12.78 10.61
C LEU A 363 -1.51 13.23 10.14
N LYS A 364 -1.80 14.52 10.28
CA LYS A 364 -2.94 15.18 9.65
C LYS A 364 -2.59 15.68 8.23
N ASN A 365 -3.57 16.00 7.44
CA ASN A 365 -3.42 16.49 6.07
C ASN A 365 -2.70 17.84 5.95
N ASP A 366 -2.50 18.57 7.04
CA ASP A 366 -1.70 19.79 7.12
C ASP A 366 -0.27 19.57 7.67
N GLY A 367 0.17 18.32 7.78
CA GLY A 367 1.48 17.91 8.30
C GLY A 367 1.59 17.91 9.82
N THR A 368 0.59 18.39 10.55
CA THR A 368 0.57 18.33 12.01
C THR A 368 0.32 16.93 12.52
N ARG A 369 0.48 16.73 13.81
CA ARG A 369 0.24 15.47 14.48
C ARG A 369 -0.97 15.58 15.40
N PRO A 370 -1.88 14.60 15.41
CA PRO A 370 -2.96 14.55 16.40
C PRO A 370 -2.42 14.61 17.83
N ALA A 371 -3.20 15.06 18.77
CA ALA A 371 -2.74 15.32 20.16
C ALA A 371 -2.18 14.07 20.87
N ALA A 372 -2.73 12.90 20.59
CA ALA A 372 -2.21 11.63 21.10
C ALA A 372 -0.89 11.19 20.41
N TRP A 373 -0.58 11.74 19.24
CA TRP A 373 0.48 11.32 18.34
C TRP A 373 1.60 12.35 18.15
N THR A 374 1.75 13.32 19.08
CA THR A 374 2.85 14.31 19.03
C THR A 374 4.23 13.66 18.97
N GLU A 375 4.36 12.46 19.51
CA GLU A 375 5.50 11.57 19.30
C GLU A 375 5.03 10.29 18.64
N PRO A 376 5.80 9.67 17.74
CA PRO A 376 5.45 8.37 17.20
C PRO A 376 5.48 7.31 18.29
N LEU A 377 4.74 6.21 18.11
CA LEU A 377 4.83 5.07 19.01
C LEU A 377 5.99 4.18 18.58
N HIS A 378 7.06 4.20 19.36
CA HIS A 378 8.34 3.57 19.03
C HIS A 378 8.50 2.22 19.72
N PHE A 379 8.68 1.16 18.92
CA PHE A 379 9.01 -0.20 19.32
C PHE A 379 10.49 -0.43 19.04
N SER A 380 11.32 -0.12 20.04
CA SER A 380 12.78 -0.04 19.88
C SER A 380 13.51 -1.39 19.93
N GLU A 381 12.83 -2.48 20.26
CA GLU A 381 13.43 -3.81 20.24
C GLU A 381 13.68 -4.24 18.79
N TYR A 382 14.86 -4.81 18.55
CA TYR A 382 15.33 -5.19 17.23
C TYR A 382 15.86 -6.61 17.25
N LEU A 383 15.17 -7.52 16.58
CA LEU A 383 15.59 -8.90 16.37
C LEU A 383 16.08 -9.06 14.93
N SER A 384 15.32 -8.57 13.97
CA SER A 384 15.58 -8.67 12.55
C SER A 384 14.76 -7.64 11.78
N GLY A 385 15.27 -7.12 10.70
CA GLY A 385 14.56 -6.15 9.89
C GLY A 385 15.30 -5.75 8.62
N LEU A 386 15.02 -4.55 8.13
CA LEU A 386 15.51 -4.04 6.85
C LEU A 386 17.03 -4.23 6.63
N TRP A 387 17.83 -4.15 7.69
CA TRP A 387 19.29 -4.12 7.59
C TRP A 387 19.96 -5.49 7.77
N ASP A 388 19.23 -6.52 8.20
CA ASP A 388 19.79 -7.83 8.57
C ASP A 388 19.66 -8.89 7.49
N TYR A 389 18.89 -8.64 6.47
CA TYR A 389 18.71 -9.60 5.38
C TYR A 389 19.91 -9.61 4.43
N GLY A 390 21.07 -9.96 4.98
CA GLY A 390 22.24 -10.43 4.27
C GLY A 390 22.85 -9.49 3.22
N GLU A 391 23.98 -9.92 2.68
CA GLU A 391 24.74 -9.20 1.65
C GLU A 391 24.01 -9.04 0.30
N THR A 392 22.79 -9.59 0.17
CA THR A 392 22.06 -9.67 -1.10
C THR A 392 21.07 -8.52 -1.33
N ASN A 393 21.00 -7.53 -0.46
CA ASN A 393 20.05 -6.42 -0.58
C ASN A 393 18.57 -6.88 -0.75
N ILE A 394 18.22 -8.02 -0.24
CA ILE A 394 16.83 -8.38 -0.10
C ILE A 394 16.29 -7.49 1.01
N VAL A 395 15.91 -6.30 0.64
CA VAL A 395 15.06 -5.40 1.41
C VAL A 395 13.77 -6.16 1.60
N ALA A 396 13.61 -6.72 2.72
CA ALA A 396 12.91 -7.94 2.75
C ALA A 396 11.44 -7.75 2.69
N ILE A 397 10.85 -6.83 3.34
CA ILE A 397 9.45 -6.98 3.68
C ILE A 397 8.88 -5.60 3.83
N THR A 398 7.81 -5.37 3.11
CA THR A 398 7.05 -4.13 3.20
C THR A 398 6.44 -4.02 4.61
N ASN A 399 6.76 -2.97 5.35
CA ASN A 399 6.10 -2.66 6.62
C ASN A 399 4.71 -2.06 6.33
N GLN A 400 3.74 -2.94 6.12
CA GLN A 400 2.35 -2.55 5.98
C GLN A 400 1.75 -2.29 7.35
N VAL A 401 1.01 -1.20 7.49
CA VAL A 401 0.01 -1.02 8.54
C VAL A 401 -1.35 -1.40 7.98
N SER A 402 -2.05 -2.30 8.67
CA SER A 402 -3.43 -2.69 8.36
C SER A 402 -4.35 -2.00 9.35
N VAL A 403 -5.34 -1.28 8.84
CA VAL A 403 -6.25 -0.47 9.66
C VAL A 403 -7.65 -1.03 9.55
N ALA A 404 -8.23 -1.42 10.67
CA ALA A 404 -9.55 -2.06 10.69
C ALA A 404 -10.21 -1.91 12.05
N GLU A 405 -11.54 -1.99 12.08
CA GLU A 405 -12.32 -2.10 13.30
C GLU A 405 -12.20 -3.51 13.87
N LEU A 406 -11.37 -3.71 14.90
CA LEU A 406 -11.20 -4.99 15.58
C LEU A 406 -12.14 -5.14 16.77
N ASP A 407 -12.47 -4.05 17.44
CA ASP A 407 -13.24 -4.04 18.68
C ASP A 407 -14.21 -2.83 18.68
N PRO A 408 -15.49 -3.04 18.29
CA PRO A 408 -16.46 -1.96 18.19
C PRO A 408 -16.78 -1.25 19.52
N ASP A 409 -16.29 -1.77 20.65
CA ASP A 409 -16.38 -1.10 21.96
C ASP A 409 -15.27 -0.04 22.14
N ARG A 410 -14.32 0.08 21.21
CA ARG A 410 -13.30 1.13 21.16
C ARG A 410 -13.74 2.27 20.23
N ALA A 411 -13.08 3.41 20.36
CA ALA A 411 -13.33 4.54 19.51
C ALA A 411 -12.34 4.56 18.34
N GLY A 412 -12.85 4.44 17.12
CA GLY A 412 -12.09 4.44 15.88
C GLY A 412 -11.35 3.12 15.62
N PRO A 413 -10.89 2.91 14.40
CA PRO A 413 -10.26 1.68 13.99
C PRO A 413 -8.88 1.47 14.63
N GLU A 414 -8.49 0.22 14.73
CA GLU A 414 -7.19 -0.22 15.23
C GLU A 414 -6.17 -0.39 14.10
N MET A 415 -4.91 -0.28 14.46
CA MET A 415 -3.76 -0.45 13.58
C MET A 415 -3.00 -1.72 13.95
N VAL A 416 -2.83 -2.63 12.99
CA VAL A 416 -2.09 -3.89 13.17
C VAL A 416 -0.91 -3.93 12.23
N PHE A 417 0.28 -4.22 12.75
CA PHE A 417 1.51 -4.25 11.98
C PHE A 417 2.57 -5.17 12.59
N ALA A 418 3.58 -5.49 11.80
CA ALA A 418 4.74 -6.25 12.25
C ALA A 418 5.85 -5.33 12.77
N GLY A 419 6.40 -5.67 13.94
CA GLY A 419 7.63 -5.06 14.46
C GLY A 419 8.89 -5.75 13.94
N PHE A 420 10.05 -5.10 14.15
CA PHE A 420 11.37 -5.73 13.95
C PHE A 420 11.84 -6.54 15.16
N ASP A 421 11.01 -6.67 16.16
CA ASP A 421 11.18 -7.46 17.37
C ASP A 421 10.64 -8.91 17.26
N GLY A 422 10.16 -9.30 16.08
CA GLY A 422 9.55 -10.61 15.83
C GLY A 422 8.13 -10.74 16.38
N ARG A 423 7.42 -9.61 16.51
CA ARG A 423 6.05 -9.56 17.04
C ARG A 423 5.09 -8.88 16.07
N ILE A 424 3.83 -9.24 16.17
CA ILE A 424 2.71 -8.46 15.64
C ILE A 424 2.18 -7.59 16.76
N HIS A 425 1.92 -6.34 16.48
CA HIS A 425 1.38 -5.34 17.39
C HIS A 425 0.00 -4.89 16.95
N ALA A 426 -0.90 -4.68 17.91
CA ALA A 426 -2.16 -3.96 17.71
C ALA A 426 -2.20 -2.72 18.62
N VAL A 427 -2.60 -1.60 18.04
CA VAL A 427 -2.60 -0.28 18.67
C VAL A 427 -3.91 0.42 18.36
N ASP A 428 -4.53 1.07 19.36
CA ASP A 428 -5.75 1.83 19.16
C ASP A 428 -5.48 3.26 18.62
N SER A 429 -6.54 3.93 18.19
CA SER A 429 -6.48 5.32 17.67
C SER A 429 -5.92 6.32 18.69
N GLN A 430 -5.96 6.00 19.99
CA GLN A 430 -5.45 6.82 21.09
C GLN A 430 -3.99 6.50 21.47
N ARG A 431 -3.28 5.72 20.61
CA ARG A 431 -1.89 5.32 20.80
C ARG A 431 -1.65 4.35 21.95
N ASN A 432 -2.65 3.62 22.39
CA ASN A 432 -2.45 2.57 23.40
C ASN A 432 -2.13 1.24 22.70
N SER A 433 -1.12 0.52 23.19
CA SER A 433 -0.91 -0.87 22.81
C SER A 433 -2.06 -1.72 23.35
N ILE A 434 -2.74 -2.47 22.49
CA ILE A 434 -3.84 -3.36 22.84
C ILE A 434 -3.26 -4.72 23.21
N TRP A 435 -2.49 -5.30 22.30
CA TRP A 435 -1.77 -6.53 22.48
C TRP A 435 -0.54 -6.59 21.57
N ASP A 436 0.37 -7.50 21.89
CA ASP A 436 1.47 -7.88 21.02
C ASP A 436 1.70 -9.40 21.10
N VAL A 437 2.00 -10.03 19.96
CA VAL A 437 2.15 -11.49 19.85
C VAL A 437 3.47 -11.84 19.15
N ALA A 438 4.33 -12.57 19.85
CA ALA A 438 5.56 -13.07 19.26
C ALA A 438 5.27 -14.20 18.26
N TYR A 439 5.66 -14.01 17.00
CA TYR A 439 5.58 -15.03 15.96
C TYR A 439 6.92 -15.74 15.74
N THR A 440 8.03 -15.07 16.07
CA THR A 440 9.38 -15.63 15.95
C THR A 440 10.32 -15.11 17.04
N GLN A 441 11.41 -15.85 17.25
CA GLN A 441 12.60 -15.41 18.00
C GLN A 441 13.87 -15.56 17.14
N SER A 442 13.69 -15.79 15.85
CA SER A 442 14.77 -15.99 14.89
C SER A 442 15.03 -14.70 14.11
N ASP A 443 16.30 -14.31 14.01
CA ASP A 443 16.78 -13.16 13.26
C ASP A 443 16.71 -13.33 11.73
N VAL A 444 16.31 -14.51 11.26
CA VAL A 444 16.15 -14.79 9.82
C VAL A 444 14.69 -14.94 9.37
N VAL A 445 13.74 -14.63 10.24
CA VAL A 445 12.30 -14.75 9.97
C VAL A 445 11.61 -13.40 10.16
N ALA A 446 10.80 -13.00 9.21
CA ALA A 446 9.99 -11.78 9.29
C ALA A 446 8.65 -11.91 8.54
N THR A 447 7.76 -10.94 8.72
CA THR A 447 6.51 -10.81 7.98
C THR A 447 6.27 -9.35 7.58
N GLY A 448 5.65 -9.13 6.42
CA GLY A 448 5.43 -7.81 5.83
C GLY A 448 4.13 -7.15 6.27
N GLY A 449 3.24 -7.86 6.91
CA GLY A 449 1.96 -7.34 7.32
C GLY A 449 0.91 -8.41 7.49
N VAL A 450 -0.27 -7.99 7.91
CA VAL A 450 -1.38 -8.87 8.20
C VAL A 450 -2.57 -8.56 7.28
N VAL A 451 -3.48 -9.51 7.16
CA VAL A 451 -4.82 -9.32 6.60
C VAL A 451 -5.86 -9.62 7.67
N ILE A 452 -7.02 -8.99 7.55
CA ILE A 452 -8.05 -8.97 8.60
C ILE A 452 -9.41 -9.24 7.97
N ALA A 453 -10.08 -10.28 8.44
CA ALA A 453 -11.42 -10.65 7.99
C ALA A 453 -12.10 -11.51 9.06
N ASP A 454 -13.43 -11.52 9.08
CA ASP A 454 -14.21 -12.45 9.89
C ASP A 454 -14.27 -13.82 9.19
N LEU A 455 -13.30 -14.69 9.49
CA LEU A 455 -13.21 -16.04 8.92
C LEU A 455 -14.27 -16.98 9.48
N SER A 456 -14.73 -16.73 10.67
CA SER A 456 -15.68 -17.61 11.38
C SER A 456 -17.14 -17.27 11.09
N GLY A 457 -17.44 -16.02 10.68
CA GLY A 457 -18.78 -15.48 10.52
C GLY A 457 -19.49 -15.17 11.83
N ASP A 458 -18.76 -14.98 12.91
CA ASP A 458 -19.32 -14.64 14.22
C ASP A 458 -19.39 -13.12 14.50
N GLY A 459 -18.80 -12.32 13.61
CA GLY A 459 -18.74 -10.87 13.68
C GLY A 459 -17.48 -10.32 14.33
N ALA A 460 -16.61 -11.19 14.86
CA ALA A 460 -15.28 -10.82 15.33
C ALA A 460 -14.23 -11.19 14.28
N PRO A 461 -13.32 -10.26 13.92
CA PRO A 461 -12.35 -10.55 12.88
C PRO A 461 -11.19 -11.41 13.36
N GLU A 462 -10.66 -12.20 12.43
CA GLU A 462 -9.38 -12.89 12.57
C GLU A 462 -8.28 -12.14 11.81
N ILE A 463 -7.04 -12.40 12.26
CA ILE A 463 -5.83 -11.81 11.72
C ILE A 463 -4.96 -12.92 11.13
N VAL A 464 -4.64 -12.80 9.84
CA VAL A 464 -3.86 -13.80 9.11
C VAL A 464 -2.59 -13.16 8.56
N PHE A 465 -1.46 -13.86 8.70
CA PHE A 465 -0.20 -13.45 8.08
C PHE A 465 0.68 -14.65 7.75
N ALA A 466 1.55 -14.45 6.78
CA ALA A 466 2.57 -15.43 6.40
C ALA A 466 3.97 -14.90 6.72
N THR A 467 4.89 -15.79 7.06
CA THR A 467 6.28 -15.42 7.30
C THR A 467 7.18 -15.85 6.15
N TYR A 468 8.22 -15.08 5.97
CA TYR A 468 9.33 -15.33 5.08
C TYR A 468 10.62 -15.53 5.88
N SER A 469 11.50 -16.38 5.37
CA SER A 469 12.84 -16.54 5.92
C SER A 469 13.89 -16.50 4.81
N THR A 470 15.11 -16.05 5.14
CA THR A 470 16.27 -16.21 4.27
C THR A 470 16.73 -17.67 4.20
N GLN A 471 16.21 -18.55 5.04
CA GLN A 471 16.52 -19.99 5.12
C GLN A 471 15.27 -20.82 4.85
N GLU A 472 15.44 -21.96 4.19
CA GLU A 472 14.35 -22.91 3.94
C GLU A 472 13.84 -23.54 5.24
N GLY A 473 12.53 -23.83 5.26
CA GLY A 473 11.86 -24.56 6.35
C GLY A 473 11.50 -23.71 7.58
N PHE A 474 11.55 -22.37 7.44
CA PHE A 474 11.17 -21.45 8.51
C PHE A 474 9.94 -20.60 8.17
N GLY A 475 9.39 -20.74 6.96
CA GLY A 475 8.15 -20.06 6.57
C GLY A 475 6.93 -20.69 7.22
N GLU A 476 5.99 -19.86 7.67
CA GLU A 476 4.76 -20.32 8.36
C GLU A 476 3.57 -19.41 8.04
N LEU A 477 2.37 -19.99 8.10
CA LEU A 477 1.10 -19.29 8.04
C LEU A 477 0.50 -19.25 9.45
N PHE A 478 0.06 -18.08 9.89
CA PHE A 478 -0.54 -17.86 11.19
C PHE A 478 -1.98 -17.37 11.05
N VAL A 479 -2.85 -17.83 11.94
CA VAL A 479 -4.20 -17.32 12.17
C VAL A 479 -4.33 -16.98 13.64
N LEU A 480 -4.67 -15.73 13.95
CA LEU A 480 -4.95 -15.24 15.30
C LEU A 480 -6.42 -14.82 15.38
N ASP A 481 -6.99 -14.81 16.59
CA ASP A 481 -8.23 -14.07 16.82
C ASP A 481 -7.99 -12.56 16.95
N GLY A 482 -9.04 -11.74 16.96
CA GLY A 482 -8.96 -10.29 17.12
C GLY A 482 -8.30 -9.83 18.42
N GLY A 483 -8.25 -10.69 19.44
CA GLY A 483 -7.55 -10.46 20.71
C GLY A 483 -6.06 -10.82 20.68
N GLY A 484 -5.53 -11.30 19.54
CA GLY A 484 -4.14 -11.70 19.39
C GLY A 484 -3.83 -13.13 19.87
N ASN A 485 -4.82 -13.95 20.18
CA ASN A 485 -4.56 -15.33 20.58
C ASN A 485 -4.31 -16.20 19.34
N LEU A 486 -3.29 -17.06 19.41
CA LEU A 486 -2.96 -17.98 18.33
C LEU A 486 -4.05 -19.05 18.19
N LEU A 487 -4.71 -19.08 17.04
CA LEU A 487 -5.65 -20.13 16.66
C LEU A 487 -4.92 -21.25 15.90
N HIS A 488 -4.23 -20.90 14.82
CA HIS A 488 -3.54 -21.87 13.96
C HIS A 488 -2.14 -21.41 13.55
N ARG A 489 -1.26 -22.39 13.31
CA ARG A 489 0.09 -22.20 12.81
C ARG A 489 0.46 -23.37 11.91
N LEU A 490 0.70 -23.12 10.63
CA LEU A 490 0.99 -24.14 9.63
C LEU A 490 2.34 -23.86 8.96
N PRO A 491 3.15 -24.89 8.66
CA PRO A 491 4.39 -24.70 7.92
C PRO A 491 4.09 -24.37 6.45
N LEU A 492 4.88 -23.47 5.87
CA LEU A 492 4.90 -23.17 4.45
C LEU A 492 6.14 -23.77 3.78
N PRO A 493 6.03 -24.21 2.51
CA PRO A 493 7.17 -24.74 1.75
C PRO A 493 8.29 -23.72 1.53
N GLY A 494 9.51 -24.22 1.32
CA GLY A 494 10.67 -23.42 0.95
C GLY A 494 11.00 -22.35 2.00
N ARG A 495 11.14 -21.12 1.55
CA ARG A 495 11.38 -19.94 2.39
C ARG A 495 10.12 -19.24 2.86
N GLY A 496 8.93 -19.83 2.65
CA GLY A 496 7.65 -19.22 3.00
C GLY A 496 7.18 -18.16 2.00
N ALA A 497 6.53 -17.11 2.48
CA ALA A 497 5.95 -16.07 1.65
C ALA A 497 6.38 -14.66 2.07
N MET A 498 6.90 -13.86 1.12
CA MET A 498 7.13 -12.43 1.31
C MET A 498 5.85 -11.61 1.10
N PRO A 499 5.02 -11.92 0.08
CA PRO A 499 3.74 -11.24 -0.08
C PRO A 499 2.84 -11.44 1.13
N VAL A 500 2.07 -10.41 1.45
CA VAL A 500 0.95 -10.52 2.39
C VAL A 500 -0.10 -11.45 1.78
N PRO A 501 -0.71 -12.37 2.52
CA PRO A 501 -1.77 -13.22 2.03
C PRO A 501 -2.98 -12.45 1.52
N THR A 502 -3.89 -13.15 0.86
CA THR A 502 -5.21 -12.62 0.48
C THR A 502 -6.29 -13.53 1.02
N ILE A 503 -7.34 -12.97 1.60
CA ILE A 503 -8.53 -13.68 2.05
C ILE A 503 -9.68 -13.38 1.07
N ALA A 504 -10.26 -14.42 0.50
CA ALA A 504 -11.42 -14.34 -0.37
C ALA A 504 -12.07 -15.72 -0.49
N ASP A 505 -13.29 -15.82 -1.00
CA ASP A 505 -13.91 -17.05 -1.46
C ASP A 505 -13.30 -17.39 -2.83
N ALA A 506 -12.21 -18.17 -2.82
CA ALA A 506 -11.39 -18.40 -4.00
C ALA A 506 -11.93 -19.52 -4.91
N ASP A 507 -12.76 -20.42 -4.38
CA ASP A 507 -13.34 -21.54 -5.15
C ASP A 507 -14.85 -21.43 -5.34
N GLY A 508 -15.48 -20.38 -4.82
CA GLY A 508 -16.89 -20.07 -5.02
C GLY A 508 -17.83 -20.93 -4.16
N ASP A 509 -17.35 -21.52 -3.07
CA ASP A 509 -18.14 -22.39 -2.19
C ASP A 509 -18.91 -21.62 -1.10
N GLY A 510 -18.67 -20.31 -0.98
CA GLY A 510 -19.29 -19.40 -0.01
C GLY A 510 -18.55 -19.34 1.32
N ALA A 511 -17.38 -19.99 1.45
CA ALA A 511 -16.47 -19.85 2.57
C ALA A 511 -15.27 -18.95 2.20
N LEU A 512 -14.60 -18.37 3.19
CA LEU A 512 -13.37 -17.63 2.95
C LEU A 512 -12.17 -18.58 2.94
N ASP A 513 -11.30 -18.37 1.96
CA ASP A 513 -10.04 -19.06 1.79
C ASP A 513 -8.87 -18.13 2.05
N ILE A 514 -7.69 -18.71 2.30
CA ILE A 514 -6.43 -17.98 2.46
C ILE A 514 -5.52 -18.30 1.28
N VAL A 515 -5.21 -17.30 0.46
CA VAL A 515 -4.36 -17.43 -0.72
C VAL A 515 -2.96 -16.90 -0.41
N VAL A 516 -1.94 -17.77 -0.54
CA VAL A 516 -0.55 -17.48 -0.17
C VAL A 516 0.35 -17.63 -1.40
N SER A 517 1.02 -16.55 -1.80
CA SER A 517 2.05 -16.58 -2.86
C SER A 517 3.42 -16.86 -2.26
N LEU A 518 3.97 -18.04 -2.54
CA LEU A 518 5.25 -18.48 -1.99
C LEU A 518 6.44 -17.70 -2.56
N LYS A 519 7.45 -17.47 -1.74
CA LYS A 519 8.71 -16.82 -2.17
C LYS A 519 9.36 -17.58 -3.31
N ASP A 520 9.56 -18.87 -3.12
CA ASP A 520 10.25 -19.72 -4.08
C ASP A 520 9.29 -20.71 -4.72
N SER A 521 9.62 -21.09 -5.95
CA SER A 521 9.09 -22.30 -6.56
C SER A 521 10.10 -22.84 -7.58
N GLU A 522 10.17 -24.14 -7.70
CA GLU A 522 10.87 -24.82 -8.79
C GLU A 522 9.89 -25.09 -9.93
N ASN A 523 10.39 -25.44 -11.11
CA ASN A 523 9.53 -25.82 -12.24
C ASN A 523 8.55 -26.94 -11.85
N GLY A 524 7.26 -26.62 -11.92
CA GLY A 524 6.18 -27.54 -11.59
C GLY A 524 5.94 -27.74 -10.08
N ALA A 525 6.66 -27.02 -9.22
CA ALA A 525 6.33 -26.94 -7.81
C ALA A 525 5.25 -25.85 -7.57
N PRO A 526 4.51 -25.94 -6.47
CA PRO A 526 3.53 -24.92 -6.12
C PRO A 526 4.13 -23.53 -6.02
N GLN A 527 3.43 -22.55 -6.57
CA GLN A 527 3.79 -21.13 -6.51
C GLN A 527 2.81 -20.35 -5.64
N VAL A 528 1.54 -20.69 -5.73
CA VAL A 528 0.47 -20.12 -4.93
C VAL A 528 -0.30 -21.28 -4.30
N LEU A 529 -0.58 -21.14 -3.01
CA LEU A 529 -1.34 -22.10 -2.23
C LEU A 529 -2.68 -21.50 -1.85
N VAL A 530 -3.75 -22.31 -1.97
CA VAL A 530 -5.08 -21.95 -1.51
C VAL A 530 -5.47 -22.86 -0.36
N TYR A 531 -5.71 -22.26 0.80
CA TYR A 531 -6.12 -22.96 2.01
C TYR A 531 -7.58 -22.66 2.32
N GLY A 532 -8.42 -23.67 2.35
CA GLY A 532 -9.81 -23.54 2.76
C GLY A 532 -9.96 -23.53 4.27
N VAL A 533 -10.87 -22.71 4.75
CA VAL A 533 -11.29 -22.66 6.16
C VAL A 533 -12.73 -23.18 6.23
N SER A 534 -12.92 -24.45 6.61
CA SER A 534 -14.23 -25.14 6.50
C SER A 534 -15.34 -24.53 7.36
N THR A 535 -15.00 -23.70 8.35
CA THR A 535 -15.96 -22.87 9.11
C THR A 535 -16.11 -21.47 8.54
N GLY A 536 -15.37 -21.15 7.50
CA GLY A 536 -15.36 -19.84 6.86
C GLY A 536 -16.72 -19.42 6.32
N ARG A 537 -16.94 -18.11 6.27
CA ARG A 537 -18.12 -17.46 5.70
C ARG A 537 -17.68 -16.29 4.85
N SER A 538 -18.21 -16.17 3.66
CA SER A 538 -17.97 -14.99 2.82
C SER A 538 -18.88 -13.83 3.25
N ASN A 539 -18.58 -13.16 4.36
CA ASN A 539 -19.45 -12.11 4.89
C ASN A 539 -18.75 -10.79 5.24
N CYS A 540 -17.49 -10.80 5.65
CA CYS A 540 -16.84 -9.59 6.12
C CYS A 540 -15.34 -9.57 5.86
N LEU A 541 -14.91 -8.62 5.05
CA LEU A 541 -13.53 -8.38 4.65
C LEU A 541 -13.12 -6.98 5.10
N LEU A 542 -12.35 -6.85 6.18
CA LEU A 542 -11.93 -5.56 6.72
C LEU A 542 -10.65 -5.04 6.06
N TRP A 543 -9.64 -5.90 5.95
CA TRP A 543 -8.36 -5.63 5.28
C TRP A 543 -7.86 -6.91 4.60
N PRO A 544 -8.55 -7.38 3.55
CA PRO A 544 -8.43 -8.77 3.07
C PRO A 544 -7.16 -9.09 2.30
N THR A 545 -6.37 -8.11 1.90
CA THR A 545 -5.19 -8.31 1.05
C THR A 545 -4.12 -7.27 1.34
N GLY A 546 -2.96 -7.43 0.78
CA GLY A 546 -1.92 -6.41 0.87
C GLY A 546 -2.43 -5.04 0.41
N ARG A 547 -2.29 -4.03 1.29
CA ARG A 547 -2.76 -2.66 1.10
C ARG A 547 -4.29 -2.50 1.07
N GLY A 548 -4.99 -3.35 1.80
CA GLY A 548 -6.41 -3.24 2.14
C GLY A 548 -7.37 -3.78 1.08
N ASN A 549 -7.15 -3.50 -0.20
CA ASN A 549 -8.05 -3.85 -1.28
C ASN A 549 -7.32 -4.06 -2.61
N TYR A 550 -8.05 -4.35 -3.70
CA TYR A 550 -7.44 -4.59 -5.02
C TYR A 550 -7.09 -3.32 -5.80
N LEU A 551 -7.51 -2.14 -5.34
CA LEU A 551 -6.95 -0.87 -5.80
C LEU A 551 -5.55 -0.61 -5.21
N ARG A 552 -5.16 -1.38 -4.20
CA ARG A 552 -3.87 -1.26 -3.49
C ARG A 552 -3.63 0.13 -2.92
N ASN A 553 -4.69 0.81 -2.56
CA ASN A 553 -4.63 2.22 -2.18
C ASN A 553 -4.40 2.47 -0.68
N GLY A 554 -4.50 1.43 0.16
CA GLY A 554 -4.28 1.59 1.60
C GLY A 554 -5.33 2.48 2.28
N TYR A 555 -6.51 2.61 1.71
CA TYR A 555 -7.57 3.50 2.19
C TYR A 555 -8.67 2.72 2.90
N LEU A 556 -8.95 3.13 4.13
CA LEU A 556 -10.16 2.77 4.87
C LEU A 556 -11.10 3.99 4.83
N PRO A 557 -12.16 3.97 4.02
CA PRO A 557 -13.08 5.12 3.92
C PRO A 557 -13.77 5.37 5.26
N PRO A 558 -14.08 6.64 5.60
CA PRO A 558 -14.85 6.96 6.79
C PRO A 558 -16.26 6.35 6.72
N ASN A 559 -16.82 5.99 7.88
CA ASN A 559 -18.14 5.36 8.03
C ASN A 559 -19.31 6.28 7.72
#